data_2df2138fdeffde0bc4869a14408620f3
#
_entry.id   2df2138fdeffde0bc4869a14408620f3
#
_cell.length_a   1.000
_cell.length_b   1.000
_cell.length_c   1.000
_cell.angle_alpha   90.00
_cell.angle_beta   90.00
_cell.angle_gamma   90.00
#
_symmetry.space_group_name_H-M   'P 1'
#
loop_
_entity.id
_entity.type
_entity.pdbx_description
1 polymer ?
#
loop_
_entity_poly.entity_id
_entity_poly.type
_entity_poly.pdbx_seq_one_letter_code
_entity_poly.pdbx_strand_id
1 'polypeptide(L)'
;MKTHYPKIKKDPHYQEALLKVYQNNPELVESQQKSNAEKRQRLNAIKINKICMAFSILYVLLIALLGTLLNEIFWYEIGIGMGVVLVAKEAHFIITDIIFWRRMANEDFQLYRKWKFEFAKVGYEI
;
A
#
# COMPACT_ATOMS: atom_id res chain seq x y z
N MET A 1 -8.37 -2.96 -4.75
CA MET A 1 -7.31 -2.31 -5.53
C MET A 1 -7.03 -3.12 -6.78
N LYS A 2 -7.15 -2.48 -7.93
CA LYS A 2 -6.88 -3.15 -9.22
C LYS A 2 -5.41 -3.03 -9.56
N THR A 3 -4.74 -4.15 -9.72
CA THR A 3 -3.40 -4.21 -10.27
C THR A 3 -3.49 -4.54 -11.74
N HIS A 4 -2.80 -3.80 -12.60
CA HIS A 4 -2.72 -4.08 -14.04
C HIS A 4 -1.69 -5.17 -14.34
N TYR A 5 -1.62 -6.14 -13.44
CA TYR A 5 -0.74 -7.28 -13.55
C TYR A 5 -1.38 -8.36 -14.43
N PRO A 6 -0.66 -8.98 -15.38
CA PRO A 6 -1.22 -10.05 -16.18
C PRO A 6 -1.64 -11.23 -15.30
N LYS A 7 -2.93 -11.54 -15.30
CA LYS A 7 -3.46 -12.66 -14.53
C LYS A 7 -3.19 -13.98 -15.27
N ILE A 8 -2.90 -15.03 -14.52
CA ILE A 8 -2.80 -16.37 -15.07
C ILE A 8 -4.21 -16.81 -15.49
N LYS A 9 -4.40 -17.06 -16.79
CA LYS A 9 -5.63 -17.60 -17.34
C LYS A 9 -5.40 -19.07 -17.71
N LYS A 10 -6.46 -19.87 -17.70
CA LYS A 10 -6.38 -21.30 -18.09
C LYS A 10 -6.23 -21.51 -19.60
N ASP A 11 -6.24 -20.46 -20.39
CA ASP A 11 -6.05 -20.53 -21.83
C ASP A 11 -4.60 -20.91 -22.17
N PRO A 12 -4.35 -22.05 -22.87
CA PRO A 12 -3.01 -22.46 -23.26
C PRO A 12 -2.29 -21.45 -24.17
N HIS A 13 -3.01 -20.76 -25.04
CA HIS A 13 -2.44 -19.71 -25.90
C HIS A 13 -1.92 -18.52 -25.08
N TYR A 14 -2.64 -18.16 -24.01
CA TYR A 14 -2.21 -17.12 -23.09
C TYR A 14 -0.93 -17.53 -22.36
N GLN A 15 -0.84 -18.76 -21.88
CA GLN A 15 0.33 -19.26 -21.17
C GLN A 15 1.57 -19.30 -22.07
N GLU A 16 1.43 -19.73 -23.32
CA GLU A 16 2.53 -19.66 -24.28
C GLU A 16 2.98 -18.24 -24.57
N ALA A 17 2.04 -17.33 -24.77
CA ALA A 17 2.33 -15.92 -24.99
C ALA A 17 3.04 -15.32 -23.78
N LEU A 18 2.57 -15.62 -22.58
CA LEU A 18 3.16 -15.16 -21.31
C LEU A 18 4.61 -15.63 -21.16
N LEU A 19 4.88 -16.90 -21.46
CA LEU A 19 6.24 -17.45 -21.41
C LEU A 19 7.16 -16.76 -22.41
N LYS A 20 6.70 -16.55 -23.63
CA LYS A 20 7.48 -15.83 -24.66
C LYS A 20 7.79 -14.40 -24.25
N VAL A 21 6.81 -13.68 -23.69
CA VAL A 21 6.98 -12.31 -23.22
C VAL A 21 7.99 -12.28 -22.07
N TYR A 22 7.91 -13.22 -21.13
CA TYR A 22 8.85 -13.31 -20.01
C TYR A 22 10.27 -13.59 -20.46
N GLN A 23 10.46 -14.48 -21.44
CA GLN A 23 11.79 -14.80 -21.99
C GLN A 23 12.41 -13.64 -22.73
N ASN A 24 11.60 -12.87 -23.46
CA ASN A 24 12.09 -11.76 -24.29
C ASN A 24 12.28 -10.46 -23.50
N ASN A 25 11.67 -10.33 -22.33
CA ASN A 25 11.63 -9.09 -21.56
C ASN A 25 11.93 -9.31 -20.07
N PRO A 26 13.15 -9.75 -19.71
CA PRO A 26 13.50 -9.96 -18.30
C PRO A 26 13.44 -8.66 -17.49
N GLU A 27 13.74 -7.51 -18.09
CA GLU A 27 13.66 -6.20 -17.44
C GLU A 27 12.24 -5.82 -17.07
N LEU A 28 11.27 -6.14 -17.91
CA LEU A 28 9.86 -5.87 -17.65
C LEU A 28 9.34 -6.72 -16.47
N VAL A 29 9.73 -7.98 -16.42
CA VAL A 29 9.42 -8.88 -15.30
C VAL A 29 10.01 -8.37 -14.00
N GLU A 30 11.27 -7.95 -14.03
CA GLU A 30 11.95 -7.39 -12.86
C GLU A 30 11.27 -6.11 -12.37
N SER A 31 10.91 -5.19 -13.28
CA SER A 31 10.18 -3.97 -12.95
C SER A 31 8.83 -4.26 -12.29
N GLN A 32 8.11 -5.27 -12.80
CA GLN A 32 6.83 -5.68 -12.21
C GLN A 32 6.99 -6.29 -10.82
N GLN A 33 8.02 -7.11 -10.62
CA GLN A 33 8.32 -7.70 -9.31
C GLN A 33 8.68 -6.62 -8.29
N LYS A 34 9.46 -5.62 -8.70
CA LYS A 34 9.83 -4.49 -7.84
C LYS A 34 8.59 -3.69 -7.43
N SER A 35 7.71 -3.38 -8.38
CA SER A 35 6.46 -2.68 -8.10
C SER A 35 5.58 -3.47 -7.12
N ASN A 36 5.45 -4.77 -7.31
CA ASN A 36 4.69 -5.64 -6.42
C ASN A 36 5.28 -5.72 -5.01
N ALA A 37 6.62 -5.72 -4.91
CA ALA A 37 7.32 -5.71 -3.62
C ALA A 37 7.07 -4.41 -2.86
N GLU A 38 7.15 -3.26 -3.53
CA GLU A 38 6.85 -1.95 -2.94
C GLU A 38 5.41 -1.87 -2.43
N LYS A 39 4.43 -2.37 -3.20
CA LYS A 39 3.03 -2.42 -2.79
C LYS A 39 2.84 -3.30 -1.55
N ARG A 40 3.49 -4.45 -1.50
CA ARG A 40 3.45 -5.35 -0.34
C ARG A 40 3.99 -4.69 0.91
N GLN A 41 5.14 -4.01 0.79
CA GLN A 41 5.74 -3.25 1.90
C GLN A 41 4.79 -2.17 2.41
N ARG A 42 4.14 -1.46 1.50
CA ARG A 42 3.18 -0.43 1.88
C ARG A 42 1.95 -1.00 2.58
N LEU A 43 1.41 -2.11 2.11
CA LEU A 43 0.29 -2.79 2.76
C LEU A 43 0.65 -3.27 4.17
N ASN A 44 1.86 -3.77 4.36
CA ASN A 44 2.36 -4.14 5.68
C ASN A 44 2.50 -2.91 6.59
N ALA A 45 3.00 -1.79 6.06
CA ALA A 45 3.10 -0.54 6.81
C ALA A 45 1.72 -0.03 7.25
N ILE A 46 0.71 -0.12 6.39
CA ILE A 46 -0.68 0.24 6.71
C ILE A 46 -1.21 -0.64 7.84
N LYS A 47 -0.98 -1.95 7.77
CA LYS A 47 -1.39 -2.91 8.79
C LYS A 47 -0.75 -2.62 10.14
N ILE A 48 0.56 -2.38 10.15
CA ILE A 48 1.31 -2.03 11.36
C ILE A 48 0.81 -0.70 11.92
N ASN A 49 0.57 0.29 11.07
CA ASN A 49 0.03 1.58 11.50
C ASN A 49 -1.33 1.44 12.18
N LYS A 50 -2.23 0.62 11.66
CA LYS A 50 -3.53 0.36 12.28
C LYS A 50 -3.40 -0.24 13.66
N ILE A 51 -2.50 -1.20 13.83
CA ILE A 51 -2.23 -1.84 15.12
C ILE A 51 -1.66 -0.81 16.11
N CYS A 52 -0.67 -0.02 15.70
CA CYS A 52 -0.07 1.02 16.53
C CYS A 52 -1.09 2.08 16.93
N MET A 53 -1.97 2.48 16.03
CA MET A 53 -3.04 3.44 16.32
C MET A 53 -4.03 2.89 17.34
N ALA A 54 -4.43 1.62 17.24
CA ALA A 54 -5.32 1.00 18.20
C ALA A 54 -4.72 1.01 19.61
N PHE A 55 -3.45 0.63 19.77
CA PHE A 55 -2.75 0.69 21.05
C PHE A 55 -2.59 2.11 21.56
N SER A 56 -2.29 3.06 20.68
CA SER A 56 -2.11 4.48 21.07
C SER A 56 -3.42 5.08 21.56
N ILE A 57 -4.54 4.80 20.90
CA ILE A 57 -5.87 5.25 21.33
C ILE A 57 -6.20 4.66 22.69
N LEU A 58 -5.94 3.37 22.89
CA LEU A 58 -6.18 2.71 24.18
C LEU A 58 -5.34 3.37 25.29
N TYR A 59 -4.08 3.70 25.01
CA TYR A 59 -3.19 4.36 25.96
C TYR A 59 -3.70 5.77 26.35
N VAL A 60 -4.16 6.55 25.36
CA VAL A 60 -4.75 7.88 25.60
C VAL A 60 -6.01 7.76 26.47
N LEU A 61 -6.86 6.78 26.21
CA LEU A 61 -8.06 6.54 27.02
C LEU A 61 -7.71 6.15 28.45
N LEU A 62 -6.68 5.35 28.66
CA LEU A 62 -6.19 4.99 29.99
C LEU A 62 -5.67 6.21 30.77
N ILE A 63 -4.95 7.12 30.10
CA ILE A 63 -4.48 8.37 30.71
C ILE A 63 -5.66 9.26 31.07
N ALA A 64 -6.67 9.37 30.22
CA ALA A 64 -7.88 10.14 30.51
C ALA A 64 -8.64 9.56 31.71
N LEU A 65 -8.75 8.23 31.77
CA LEU A 65 -9.37 7.54 32.92
C LEU A 65 -8.60 7.79 34.22
N LEU A 66 -7.27 7.74 34.15
CA LEU A 66 -6.40 8.03 35.30
C LEU A 66 -6.60 9.46 35.80
N GLY A 67 -6.69 10.43 34.87
CA GLY A 67 -7.01 11.83 35.19
C GLY A 67 -8.35 11.98 35.87
N THR A 68 -9.36 11.23 35.46
CA THR A 68 -10.69 11.21 36.09
C THR A 68 -10.62 10.63 37.48
N LEU A 69 -9.93 9.51 37.68
CA LEU A 69 -9.81 8.84 38.99
C LEU A 69 -9.01 9.67 40.00
N LEU A 70 -7.94 10.32 39.56
CA LEU A 70 -7.09 11.15 40.43
C LEU A 70 -7.60 12.57 40.56
N ASN A 71 -8.58 12.97 39.76
CA ASN A 71 -9.15 14.32 39.72
C ASN A 71 -8.09 15.40 39.51
N GLU A 72 -7.09 15.15 38.66
CA GLU A 72 -5.99 16.07 38.35
C GLU A 72 -6.10 16.54 36.89
N ILE A 73 -6.08 17.85 36.68
CA ILE A 73 -6.14 18.48 35.35
C ILE A 73 -4.89 18.13 34.52
N PHE A 74 -3.76 17.96 35.16
CA PHE A 74 -2.47 17.63 34.50
C PHE A 74 -2.59 16.40 33.58
N TRP A 75 -3.31 15.35 33.99
CA TRP A 75 -3.49 14.15 33.19
C TRP A 75 -4.37 14.38 31.95
N TYR A 76 -5.34 15.26 32.07
CA TYR A 76 -6.15 15.66 30.91
C TYR A 76 -5.32 16.44 29.87
N GLU A 77 -4.47 17.33 30.30
CA GLU A 77 -3.58 18.10 29.42
C GLU A 77 -2.62 17.18 28.67
N ILE A 78 -2.02 16.19 29.35
CA ILE A 78 -1.18 15.16 28.73
C ILE A 78 -1.99 14.36 27.69
N GLY A 79 -3.20 13.92 28.03
CA GLY A 79 -4.08 13.16 27.14
C GLY A 79 -4.44 13.96 25.89
N ILE A 80 -4.77 15.24 26.03
CA ILE A 80 -5.08 16.12 24.90
C ILE A 80 -3.86 16.31 24.01
N GLY A 81 -2.69 16.57 24.59
CA GLY A 81 -1.44 16.75 23.84
C GLY A 81 -1.07 15.48 23.04
N MET A 82 -1.21 14.31 23.64
CA MET A 82 -0.98 13.04 22.95
C MET A 82 -1.99 12.80 21.84
N GLY A 83 -3.26 13.14 22.06
CA GLY A 83 -4.30 13.05 21.05
C GLY A 83 -4.02 13.94 19.84
N VAL A 84 -3.57 15.15 20.04
CA VAL A 84 -3.17 16.09 18.95
C VAL A 84 -2.01 15.50 18.16
N VAL A 85 -0.98 14.98 18.82
CA VAL A 85 0.16 14.35 18.14
C VAL A 85 -0.29 13.14 17.30
N LEU A 86 -1.16 12.31 17.83
CA LEU A 86 -1.70 11.15 17.11
C LEU A 86 -2.49 11.56 15.86
N VAL A 87 -3.34 12.58 15.97
CA VAL A 87 -4.10 13.11 14.83
C VAL A 87 -3.16 13.65 13.76
N ALA A 88 -2.16 14.42 14.15
CA ALA A 88 -1.16 14.96 13.22
C ALA A 88 -0.38 13.84 12.51
N LYS A 89 0.04 12.82 13.25
CA LYS A 89 0.74 11.65 12.70
C LYS A 89 -0.13 10.90 11.71
N GLU A 90 -1.39 10.66 12.04
CA GLU A 90 -2.32 9.95 11.17
C GLU A 90 -2.63 10.74 9.90
N ALA A 91 -2.81 12.05 10.01
CA ALA A 91 -3.00 12.92 8.85
C ALA A 91 -1.79 12.86 7.91
N HIS A 92 -0.59 12.93 8.44
CA HIS A 92 0.66 12.78 7.67
C HIS A 92 0.73 11.42 6.98
N PHE A 93 0.39 10.35 7.68
CA PHE A 93 0.38 9.00 7.13
C PHE A 93 -0.63 8.85 5.98
N ILE A 94 -1.84 9.39 6.14
CA ILE A 94 -2.89 9.36 5.11
C ILE A 94 -2.43 10.11 3.86
N ILE A 95 -1.85 11.30 4.01
CA ILE A 95 -1.34 12.09 2.89
C ILE A 95 -0.24 11.33 2.14
N THR A 96 0.71 10.77 2.88
CA THR A 96 1.80 9.96 2.31
C THR A 96 1.26 8.73 1.57
N ASP A 97 0.23 8.10 2.12
CA ASP A 97 -0.43 6.94 1.52
C ASP A 97 -1.11 7.29 0.20
N ILE A 98 -1.85 8.40 0.16
CA ILE A 98 -2.50 8.88 -1.06
C ILE A 98 -1.46 9.17 -2.15
N ILE A 99 -0.36 9.83 -1.82
CA ILE A 99 0.73 10.13 -2.76
C ILE A 99 1.35 8.84 -3.30
N PHE A 100 1.61 7.88 -2.42
CA PHE A 100 2.15 6.58 -2.79
C PHE A 100 1.26 5.85 -3.79
N TRP A 101 -0.04 5.74 -3.52
CA TRP A 101 -0.97 5.01 -4.38
C TRP A 101 -1.20 5.71 -5.72
N ARG A 102 -1.18 7.03 -5.75
CA ARG A 102 -1.22 7.79 -7.02
C ARG A 102 0.00 7.51 -7.89
N ARG A 103 1.18 7.49 -7.28
CA ARG A 103 2.43 7.15 -7.99
C ARG A 103 2.39 5.72 -8.50
N MET A 104 1.95 4.76 -7.68
CA MET A 104 1.84 3.36 -8.06
C MET A 104 0.82 3.15 -9.18
N ALA A 105 -0.31 3.83 -9.14
CA ALA A 105 -1.31 3.76 -10.20
C ALA A 105 -0.75 4.22 -11.55
N ASN A 106 0.04 5.29 -11.55
CA ASN A 106 0.70 5.79 -12.77
C ASN A 106 1.76 4.80 -13.28
N GLU A 107 2.60 4.25 -12.41
CA GLU A 107 3.59 3.23 -12.77
C GLU A 107 2.93 1.96 -13.28
N ASP A 108 1.84 1.51 -12.66
CA ASP A 108 1.06 0.35 -13.10
C ASP A 108 0.46 0.56 -14.48
N PHE A 109 -0.04 1.75 -14.76
CA PHE A 109 -0.58 2.08 -16.08
C PHE A 109 0.50 2.00 -17.16
N GLN A 110 1.70 2.54 -16.88
CA GLN A 110 2.83 2.46 -17.81
C GLN A 110 3.29 1.02 -18.01
N LEU A 111 3.37 0.23 -16.96
CA LEU A 111 3.71 -1.20 -17.03
C LEU A 111 2.67 -1.98 -17.82
N TYR A 112 1.38 -1.70 -17.60
CA TYR A 112 0.29 -2.33 -18.34
C TYR A 112 0.41 -2.06 -19.85
N ARG A 113 0.73 -0.83 -20.24
CA ARG A 113 0.95 -0.49 -21.65
C ARG A 113 2.12 -1.27 -22.25
N LYS A 114 3.21 -1.41 -21.52
CA LYS A 114 4.37 -2.20 -21.95
C LYS A 114 4.01 -3.68 -22.09
N TRP A 115 3.30 -4.25 -21.13
CA TRP A 115 2.80 -5.63 -21.20
C TRP A 115 1.91 -5.84 -22.40
N LYS A 116 0.97 -4.95 -22.63
CA LYS A 116 0.05 -5.01 -23.77
C LYS A 116 0.80 -4.99 -25.10
N PHE A 117 1.79 -4.12 -25.22
CA PHE A 117 2.62 -4.01 -26.42
C PHE A 117 3.41 -5.30 -26.68
N GLU A 118 4.03 -5.85 -25.65
CA GLU A 118 4.82 -7.09 -25.76
C GLU A 118 3.94 -8.31 -26.07
N PHE A 119 2.73 -8.38 -25.48
CA PHE A 119 1.77 -9.43 -25.84
C PHE A 119 1.31 -9.31 -27.29
N ALA A 120 1.10 -8.10 -27.79
CA ALA A 120 0.74 -7.86 -29.18
C ALA A 120 1.83 -8.34 -30.15
N LYS A 121 3.13 -8.18 -29.78
CA LYS A 121 4.26 -8.66 -30.59
C LYS A 121 4.27 -10.18 -30.76
N VAL A 122 3.80 -10.93 -29.78
CA VAL A 122 3.71 -12.40 -29.84
C VAL A 122 2.36 -12.88 -30.37
N GLY A 123 1.50 -11.95 -30.83
CA GLY A 123 0.23 -12.27 -31.47
C GLY A 123 -0.93 -12.52 -30.50
N TYR A 124 -0.81 -12.12 -29.23
CA TYR A 124 -1.87 -12.24 -28.23
C TYR A 124 -2.35 -10.86 -27.77
N GLU A 125 -3.66 -10.61 -27.85
CA GLU A 125 -4.28 -9.40 -27.32
C GLU A 125 -4.81 -9.63 -25.90
N ILE A 126 -4.43 -8.76 -24.96
CA ILE A 126 -4.97 -8.75 -23.60
C ILE A 126 -6.10 -7.74 -23.45
#